data_1f91dba4081b3f5222a10f9d3fcf20e2
#
_entry.id   1f91dba4081b3f5222a10f9d3fcf20e2
#
_cell.length_a   1.000
_cell.length_b   1.000
_cell.length_c   1.000
_cell.angle_alpha   90.00
_cell.angle_beta   90.00
_cell.angle_gamma   90.00
#
_symmetry.space_group_name_H-M   'P 1'
#
loop_
_entity.id
_entity.type
_entity.pdbx_description
1 polymer ?
#
loop_
_entity_poly.entity_id
_entity_poly.type
_entity_poly.pdbx_seq_one_letter_code
_entity_poly.pdbx_strand_id
1 'polypeptide(L)'
;MKRRISFLSRLLDTFFPRACAVCGERLSMSEEILCGACNLRLPRTGYVHSPYDNELVRLFWGLIPIEKGASLFFYKPHSDTSRLIYKLKYGHHPEIGEALGRLIADEFNVEQYFDGITAIVPVPLTKQRLRERGYNQSMEIARGISAVTGIPILEKALQRVTFHGSQTQKDHWQRNENVEKAFRLTDSSSIAGQHILLIDDIITSGATLVSAAQELLKGENVKL
;
A
#
# COMPACT_ATOMS: atom_id res chain seq x y z
N MET A 1 11.26 7.26 16.39
CA MET A 1 11.36 6.75 17.78
C MET A 1 12.04 5.38 17.76
N LYS A 2 13.29 5.24 18.24
CA LYS A 2 14.03 3.96 18.20
C LYS A 2 13.30 2.91 19.04
N ARG A 3 12.81 1.86 18.42
CA ARG A 3 12.18 0.72 19.10
C ARG A 3 13.18 0.15 20.11
N ARG A 4 12.83 0.16 21.41
CA ARG A 4 13.62 -0.54 22.44
C ARG A 4 13.49 -2.04 22.18
N ILE A 5 14.54 -2.61 21.59
CA ILE A 5 14.62 -4.06 21.34
C ILE A 5 14.69 -4.76 22.71
N SER A 6 13.67 -5.57 23.00
CA SER A 6 13.61 -6.37 24.24
C SER A 6 14.78 -7.36 24.28
N PHE A 7 15.26 -7.67 25.48
CA PHE A 7 16.29 -8.70 25.71
C PHE A 7 15.86 -10.06 25.11
N LEU A 8 14.57 -10.36 25.18
CA LEU A 8 13.98 -11.58 24.61
C LEU A 8 14.09 -11.63 23.08
N SER A 9 13.92 -10.49 22.39
CA SER A 9 14.09 -10.43 20.93
C SER A 9 15.53 -10.62 20.48
N ARG A 10 16.51 -10.19 21.31
CA ARG A 10 17.95 -10.44 21.05
C ARG A 10 18.29 -11.92 21.15
N LEU A 11 17.72 -12.62 22.13
CA LEU A 11 17.91 -14.05 22.31
C LEU A 11 17.29 -14.85 21.15
N LEU A 12 16.10 -14.46 20.72
CA LEU A 12 15.43 -15.06 19.56
C LEU A 12 16.20 -14.82 18.25
N ASP A 13 16.74 -13.61 18.03
CA ASP A 13 17.56 -13.29 16.85
C ASP A 13 18.87 -14.12 16.78
N THR A 14 19.30 -14.73 17.88
CA THR A 14 20.47 -15.61 17.89
C THR A 14 20.13 -16.99 17.32
N PHE A 15 18.94 -17.52 17.62
CA PHE A 15 18.49 -18.84 17.16
C PHE A 15 17.71 -18.78 15.84
N PHE A 16 17.01 -17.66 15.58
CA PHE A 16 16.21 -17.41 14.40
C PHE A 16 16.59 -16.04 13.80
N PRO A 17 17.75 -15.95 13.12
CA PRO A 17 18.21 -14.67 12.61
C PRO A 17 17.28 -14.14 11.53
N ARG A 18 16.89 -12.87 11.69
CA ARG A 18 16.11 -12.17 10.67
C ARG A 18 16.95 -12.02 9.41
N ALA A 19 16.33 -12.29 8.26
CA ALA A 19 16.98 -12.21 6.96
C ALA A 19 16.42 -11.05 6.12
N CYS A 20 17.27 -10.38 5.36
CA CYS A 20 16.89 -9.35 4.42
C CYS A 20 15.87 -9.89 3.41
N ALA A 21 14.77 -9.17 3.23
CA ALA A 21 13.71 -9.59 2.32
C ALA A 21 14.13 -9.63 0.84
N VAL A 22 15.22 -8.98 0.49
CA VAL A 22 15.76 -8.92 -0.87
C VAL A 22 16.89 -9.93 -1.10
N CYS A 23 17.99 -9.84 -0.35
CA CYS A 23 19.20 -10.65 -0.61
C CYS A 23 19.33 -11.89 0.30
N GLY A 24 18.53 -11.99 1.37
CA GLY A 24 18.60 -13.11 2.32
C GLY A 24 19.71 -12.97 3.38
N GLU A 25 20.57 -11.96 3.30
CA GLU A 25 21.62 -11.71 4.30
C GLU A 25 21.01 -11.44 5.69
N ARG A 26 21.75 -11.83 6.73
CA ARG A 26 21.34 -11.59 8.11
C ARG A 26 21.22 -10.10 8.37
N LEU A 27 20.10 -9.71 8.98
CA LEU A 27 19.86 -8.32 9.38
C LEU A 27 20.59 -8.00 10.70
N SER A 28 21.11 -6.79 10.79
CA SER A 28 21.60 -6.23 12.04
C SER A 28 20.43 -5.86 12.97
N MET A 29 20.76 -5.51 14.21
CA MET A 29 19.73 -5.13 15.21
C MET A 29 18.93 -3.88 14.83
N SER A 30 19.51 -2.98 14.05
CA SER A 30 18.87 -1.72 13.62
C SER A 30 18.07 -1.86 12.32
N GLU A 31 18.20 -2.96 11.63
CA GLU A 31 17.52 -3.24 10.38
C GLU A 31 16.23 -4.04 10.62
N GLU A 32 15.14 -3.70 9.93
CA GLU A 32 13.86 -4.38 10.12
C GLU A 32 13.63 -5.48 9.08
N ILE A 33 13.58 -5.11 7.80
CA ILE A 33 13.29 -6.02 6.68
C ILE A 33 14.31 -5.93 5.54
N LEU A 34 15.11 -4.87 5.48
CA LEU A 34 16.12 -4.61 4.47
C LEU A 34 17.46 -4.38 5.14
N CYS A 35 18.51 -5.00 4.62
CA CYS A 35 19.88 -4.61 4.99
C CYS A 35 20.23 -3.26 4.36
N GLY A 36 21.20 -2.55 4.96
CA GLY A 36 21.61 -1.23 4.49
C GLY A 36 21.96 -1.19 3.00
N ALA A 37 22.67 -2.19 2.50
CA ALA A 37 23.05 -2.28 1.09
C ALA A 37 21.83 -2.41 0.17
N CYS A 38 20.85 -3.27 0.50
CA CYS A 38 19.62 -3.41 -0.27
C CYS A 38 18.75 -2.16 -0.17
N ASN A 39 18.65 -1.56 1.02
CA ASN A 39 17.87 -0.33 1.21
C ASN A 39 18.39 0.82 0.34
N LEU A 40 19.70 0.98 0.23
CA LEU A 40 20.32 2.00 -0.64
C LEU A 40 20.17 1.71 -2.13
N ARG A 41 20.17 0.42 -2.52
CA ARG A 41 20.09 0.00 -3.91
C ARG A 41 18.70 0.00 -4.50
N LEU A 42 17.65 -0.14 -3.67
CA LEU A 42 16.26 -0.12 -4.14
C LEU A 42 15.95 1.22 -4.82
N PRO A 43 15.35 1.21 -6.03
CA PRO A 43 15.16 2.41 -6.83
C PRO A 43 14.03 3.26 -6.27
N ARG A 44 14.35 4.31 -5.49
CA ARG A 44 13.38 5.31 -5.03
C ARG A 44 12.84 6.08 -6.21
N THR A 45 11.54 6.40 -6.18
CA THR A 45 10.92 7.25 -7.21
C THR A 45 11.25 8.72 -7.04
N GLY A 46 11.41 9.17 -5.81
CA GLY A 46 11.55 10.58 -5.46
C GLY A 46 10.25 11.38 -5.62
N TYR A 47 9.12 10.75 -5.92
CA TYR A 47 7.84 11.45 -6.20
C TYR A 47 7.31 12.24 -4.99
N VAL A 48 7.76 11.93 -3.79
CA VAL A 48 7.42 12.72 -2.60
C VAL A 48 7.92 14.16 -2.67
N HIS A 49 8.99 14.44 -3.41
CA HIS A 49 9.53 15.80 -3.60
C HIS A 49 8.71 16.63 -4.62
N SER A 50 7.88 15.99 -5.43
CA SER A 50 6.95 16.63 -6.38
C SER A 50 5.58 15.94 -6.37
N PRO A 51 4.88 15.93 -5.22
CA PRO A 51 3.72 15.06 -5.03
C PRO A 51 2.49 15.48 -5.85
N TYR A 52 2.44 16.71 -6.34
CA TYR A 52 1.33 17.25 -7.11
C TYR A 52 1.48 17.05 -8.63
N ASP A 53 2.71 16.85 -9.12
CA ASP A 53 3.02 16.67 -10.56
C ASP A 53 4.19 15.69 -10.72
N ASN A 54 3.89 14.43 -10.95
CA ASN A 54 4.83 13.35 -11.25
C ASN A 54 4.15 12.31 -12.16
N GLU A 55 4.91 11.34 -12.66
CA GLU A 55 4.38 10.31 -13.58
C GLU A 55 3.23 9.52 -12.96
N LEU A 56 3.24 9.28 -11.65
CA LEU A 56 2.16 8.58 -10.96
C LEU A 56 0.87 9.40 -10.96
N VAL A 57 0.94 10.68 -10.61
CA VAL A 57 -0.24 11.58 -10.57
C VAL A 57 -0.84 11.74 -11.96
N ARG A 58 0.00 11.82 -12.99
CA ARG A 58 -0.44 11.95 -14.40
C ARG A 58 -1.26 10.77 -14.89
N LEU A 59 -1.09 9.55 -14.31
CA LEU A 59 -1.95 8.39 -14.61
C LEU A 59 -3.42 8.64 -14.26
N PHE A 60 -3.70 9.55 -13.35
CA PHE A 60 -5.05 9.81 -12.83
C PHE A 60 -5.69 11.06 -13.44
N TRP A 61 -4.95 11.86 -14.21
CA TRP A 61 -5.48 13.09 -14.82
C TRP A 61 -6.68 12.80 -15.71
N GLY A 62 -7.77 13.56 -15.47
CA GLY A 62 -9.03 13.38 -16.19
C GLY A 62 -9.84 12.14 -15.80
N LEU A 63 -9.32 11.29 -14.90
CA LEU A 63 -10.02 10.08 -14.42
C LEU A 63 -10.63 10.28 -13.03
N ILE A 64 -9.86 10.85 -12.11
CA ILE A 64 -10.26 11.14 -10.73
C ILE A 64 -9.56 12.41 -10.22
N PRO A 65 -10.22 13.23 -9.38
CA PRO A 65 -9.60 14.37 -8.75
C PRO A 65 -8.76 13.91 -7.54
N ILE A 66 -7.46 13.73 -7.72
CA ILE A 66 -6.52 13.50 -6.62
C ILE A 66 -5.74 14.77 -6.34
N GLU A 67 -5.42 15.04 -5.08
CA GLU A 67 -4.63 16.20 -4.69
C GLU A 67 -3.14 15.94 -4.91
N LYS A 68 -2.65 14.79 -4.44
CA LYS A 68 -1.23 14.42 -4.51
C LYS A 68 -1.05 12.90 -4.58
N GLY A 69 0.08 12.46 -5.07
CA GLY A 69 0.42 11.04 -5.15
C GLY A 69 1.91 10.79 -5.11
N ALA A 70 2.32 9.74 -4.42
CA ALA A 70 3.71 9.29 -4.36
C ALA A 70 3.81 7.77 -4.27
N SER A 71 4.95 7.23 -4.63
CA SER A 71 5.31 5.83 -4.43
C SER A 71 6.74 5.75 -3.93
N LEU A 72 7.06 4.76 -3.09
CA LEU A 72 8.40 4.64 -2.51
C LEU A 72 9.40 4.16 -3.56
N PHE A 73 9.07 3.08 -4.29
CA PHE A 73 9.98 2.43 -5.24
C PHE A 73 9.38 2.32 -6.63
N PHE A 74 10.24 2.37 -7.66
CA PHE A 74 9.90 1.85 -8.97
C PHE A 74 9.78 0.33 -8.94
N TYR A 75 8.72 -0.21 -9.52
CA TYR A 75 8.56 -1.64 -9.72
C TYR A 75 9.05 -2.04 -11.11
N LYS A 76 9.93 -3.07 -11.15
CA LYS A 76 10.37 -3.70 -12.38
C LYS A 76 10.31 -5.23 -12.19
N PRO A 77 9.74 -6.00 -13.12
CA PRO A 77 9.79 -7.46 -13.08
C PRO A 77 11.23 -7.98 -12.96
N HIS A 78 11.42 -9.07 -12.24
CA HIS A 78 12.71 -9.72 -12.00
C HIS A 78 13.79 -8.85 -11.33
N SER A 79 13.39 -7.80 -10.63
CA SER A 79 14.27 -6.91 -9.86
C SER A 79 14.21 -7.18 -8.36
N ASP A 80 15.03 -6.47 -7.60
CA ASP A 80 15.00 -6.50 -6.14
C ASP A 80 13.65 -6.03 -5.58
N THR A 81 13.03 -5.03 -6.22
CA THR A 81 11.68 -4.57 -5.84
C THR A 81 10.65 -5.68 -6.05
N SER A 82 10.75 -6.43 -7.16
CA SER A 82 9.82 -7.53 -7.40
C SER A 82 9.97 -8.67 -6.40
N ARG A 83 11.20 -8.96 -5.92
CA ARG A 83 11.44 -9.97 -4.86
C ARG A 83 10.80 -9.54 -3.54
N LEU A 84 10.97 -8.27 -3.16
CA LEU A 84 10.36 -7.70 -1.96
C LEU A 84 8.83 -7.83 -1.98
N ILE A 85 8.22 -7.41 -3.08
CA ILE A 85 6.77 -7.50 -3.27
C ILE A 85 6.28 -8.95 -3.37
N TYR A 86 7.06 -9.85 -3.97
CA TYR A 86 6.71 -11.26 -4.01
C TYR A 86 6.65 -11.87 -2.60
N LYS A 87 7.65 -11.58 -1.74
CA LYS A 87 7.62 -12.01 -0.34
C LYS A 87 6.44 -11.42 0.43
N LEU A 88 6.13 -10.13 0.20
CA LEU A 88 4.95 -9.49 0.77
C LEU A 88 3.65 -10.16 0.31
N LYS A 89 3.56 -10.69 -0.91
CA LYS A 89 2.32 -11.30 -1.43
C LYS A 89 2.16 -12.78 -1.13
N TYR A 90 3.25 -13.53 -1.04
CA TYR A 90 3.23 -14.99 -1.03
C TYR A 90 4.08 -15.63 0.08
N GLY A 91 4.81 -14.83 0.83
CA GLY A 91 5.72 -15.32 1.88
C GLY A 91 5.08 -15.52 3.26
N HIS A 92 3.81 -15.18 3.45
CA HIS A 92 3.17 -15.12 4.77
C HIS A 92 3.93 -14.23 5.77
N HIS A 93 4.46 -13.10 5.28
CA HIS A 93 5.26 -12.13 6.03
C HIS A 93 4.56 -10.76 6.12
N PRO A 94 3.47 -10.62 6.92
CA PRO A 94 2.78 -9.34 7.09
C PRO A 94 3.68 -8.24 7.66
N GLU A 95 4.68 -8.62 8.48
CA GLU A 95 5.66 -7.70 9.04
C GLU A 95 6.46 -6.92 7.98
N ILE A 96 6.60 -7.46 6.76
CA ILE A 96 7.21 -6.75 5.63
C ILE A 96 6.33 -5.53 5.24
N GLY A 97 5.01 -5.70 5.21
CA GLY A 97 4.08 -4.61 4.89
C GLY A 97 4.15 -3.50 5.93
N GLU A 98 4.10 -3.85 7.23
CA GLU A 98 4.21 -2.87 8.30
C GLU A 98 5.54 -2.11 8.26
N ALA A 99 6.66 -2.81 8.05
CA ALA A 99 7.97 -2.18 7.99
C ALA A 99 8.11 -1.27 6.75
N LEU A 100 7.56 -1.66 5.60
CA LEU A 100 7.46 -0.79 4.42
C LEU A 100 6.61 0.45 4.71
N GLY A 101 5.49 0.29 5.40
CA GLY A 101 4.65 1.41 5.82
C GLY A 101 5.39 2.39 6.73
N ARG A 102 6.18 1.90 7.70
CA ARG A 102 7.04 2.74 8.53
C ARG A 102 8.10 3.47 7.70
N LEU A 103 8.75 2.77 6.79
CA LEU A 103 9.76 3.34 5.90
C LEU A 103 9.17 4.46 5.03
N ILE A 104 7.97 4.25 4.46
CA ILE A 104 7.23 5.27 3.72
C ILE A 104 6.94 6.47 4.62
N ALA A 105 6.44 6.23 5.83
CA ALA A 105 6.10 7.30 6.74
C ALA A 105 7.34 8.11 7.17
N ASP A 106 8.45 7.46 7.48
CA ASP A 106 9.69 8.11 7.85
C ASP A 106 10.28 8.96 6.70
N GLU A 107 10.32 8.41 5.46
CA GLU A 107 10.85 9.12 4.30
C GLU A 107 9.93 10.27 3.84
N PHE A 108 8.60 10.06 3.86
CA PHE A 108 7.65 11.05 3.35
C PHE A 108 7.32 12.15 4.36
N ASN A 109 7.50 11.88 5.66
CA ASN A 109 7.27 12.89 6.71
C ASN A 109 8.26 14.05 6.64
N VAL A 110 9.45 13.81 6.09
CA VAL A 110 10.45 14.87 5.86
C VAL A 110 9.90 15.98 4.95
N GLU A 111 9.06 15.60 3.98
CA GLU A 111 8.42 16.50 3.02
C GLU A 111 7.01 16.94 3.45
N GLN A 112 6.61 16.69 4.69
CA GLN A 112 5.28 17.00 5.22
C GLN A 112 4.14 16.41 4.36
N TYR A 113 4.41 15.27 3.71
CA TYR A 113 3.47 14.65 2.77
C TYR A 113 2.12 14.30 3.41
N PHE A 114 2.11 13.98 4.70
CA PHE A 114 0.91 13.56 5.41
C PHE A 114 0.08 14.73 5.96
N ASP A 115 0.53 15.98 5.80
CA ASP A 115 -0.20 17.14 6.28
C ASP A 115 -1.57 17.25 5.62
N GLY A 116 -2.59 17.47 6.46
CA GLY A 116 -3.98 17.57 6.04
C GLY A 116 -4.66 16.22 5.78
N ILE A 117 -3.95 15.10 5.73
CA ILE A 117 -4.55 13.76 5.61
C ILE A 117 -5.16 13.37 6.95
N THR A 118 -6.44 12.98 6.92
CA THR A 118 -7.23 12.67 8.13
C THR A 118 -7.56 11.21 8.30
N ALA A 119 -7.47 10.41 7.22
CA ALA A 119 -7.74 8.97 7.25
C ALA A 119 -6.93 8.21 6.21
N ILE A 120 -6.66 6.94 6.49
CA ILE A 120 -6.02 6.00 5.56
C ILE A 120 -7.06 4.94 5.17
N VAL A 121 -7.20 4.69 3.86
CA VAL A 121 -8.04 3.62 3.33
C VAL A 121 -7.16 2.65 2.54
N PRO A 122 -6.94 1.43 3.02
CA PRO A 122 -6.24 0.40 2.25
C PRO A 122 -7.17 -0.20 1.19
N VAL A 123 -6.66 -0.40 -0.02
CA VAL A 123 -7.40 -1.10 -1.09
C VAL A 123 -7.70 -2.53 -0.64
N PRO A 124 -8.99 -2.94 -0.61
CA PRO A 124 -9.35 -4.27 -0.14
C PRO A 124 -9.08 -5.36 -1.19
N LEU A 125 -8.76 -6.55 -0.70
CA LEU A 125 -8.65 -7.76 -1.51
C LEU A 125 -10.02 -8.43 -1.71
N THR A 126 -10.13 -9.28 -2.73
CA THR A 126 -11.24 -10.24 -2.81
C THR A 126 -11.13 -11.26 -1.67
N LYS A 127 -12.28 -11.83 -1.25
CA LYS A 127 -12.29 -12.89 -0.21
C LYS A 127 -11.39 -14.08 -0.59
N GLN A 128 -11.33 -14.44 -1.88
CA GLN A 128 -10.46 -15.49 -2.36
C GLN A 128 -8.99 -15.14 -2.14
N ARG A 129 -8.52 -13.97 -2.61
CA ARG A 129 -7.14 -13.53 -2.44
C ARG A 129 -6.74 -13.37 -0.97
N LEU A 130 -7.67 -12.90 -0.13
CA LEU A 130 -7.43 -12.79 1.30
C LEU A 130 -7.21 -14.18 1.95
N ARG A 131 -7.96 -15.21 1.54
CA ARG A 131 -7.74 -16.59 2.00
C ARG A 131 -6.41 -17.16 1.50
N GLU A 132 -6.05 -16.91 0.23
CA GLU A 132 -4.80 -17.40 -0.37
C GLU A 132 -3.56 -16.75 0.27
N ARG A 133 -3.63 -15.47 0.62
CA ARG A 133 -2.49 -14.70 1.16
C ARG A 133 -2.44 -14.65 2.68
N GLY A 134 -3.58 -14.86 3.35
CA GLY A 134 -3.74 -14.78 4.80
C GLY A 134 -3.92 -13.35 5.33
N TYR A 135 -3.59 -12.32 4.55
CA TYR A 135 -3.68 -10.91 4.93
C TYR A 135 -3.78 -9.99 3.71
N ASN A 136 -4.13 -8.73 3.94
CA ASN A 136 -4.18 -7.68 2.93
C ASN A 136 -2.89 -6.84 2.99
N GLN A 137 -2.09 -6.86 1.93
CA GLN A 137 -0.81 -6.17 1.83
C GLN A 137 -0.94 -4.66 2.02
N SER A 138 -1.95 -4.06 1.39
CA SER A 138 -2.23 -2.62 1.50
C SER A 138 -2.62 -2.25 2.94
N MET A 139 -3.30 -3.15 3.68
CA MET A 139 -3.60 -2.97 5.10
C MET A 139 -2.34 -2.99 5.97
N GLU A 140 -1.41 -3.93 5.74
CA GLU A 140 -0.18 -4.00 6.53
C GLU A 140 0.70 -2.75 6.31
N ILE A 141 0.77 -2.26 5.05
CA ILE A 141 1.43 -0.98 4.75
C ILE A 141 0.72 0.18 5.48
N ALA A 142 -0.61 0.23 5.44
CA ALA A 142 -1.39 1.24 6.16
C ALA A 142 -1.14 1.22 7.66
N ARG A 143 -1.01 0.02 8.28
CA ARG A 143 -0.67 -0.12 9.71
C ARG A 143 0.68 0.49 10.04
N GLY A 144 1.68 0.25 9.18
CA GLY A 144 3.01 0.83 9.34
C GLY A 144 2.98 2.36 9.27
N ILE A 145 2.26 2.93 8.30
CA ILE A 145 2.10 4.39 8.17
C ILE A 145 1.35 4.94 9.39
N SER A 146 0.22 4.35 9.75
CA SER A 146 -0.58 4.78 10.91
C SER A 146 0.22 4.75 12.23
N ALA A 147 1.08 3.74 12.41
CA ALA A 147 1.92 3.62 13.60
C ALA A 147 2.92 4.78 13.79
N VAL A 148 3.34 5.41 12.69
CA VAL A 148 4.28 6.56 12.72
C VAL A 148 3.53 7.89 12.73
N THR A 149 2.50 8.03 11.89
CA THR A 149 1.79 9.30 11.68
C THR A 149 0.64 9.53 12.66
N GLY A 150 0.10 8.46 13.27
CA GLY A 150 -1.11 8.52 14.10
C GLY A 150 -2.40 8.65 13.30
N ILE A 151 -2.36 8.67 11.96
CA ILE A 151 -3.55 8.79 11.12
C ILE A 151 -4.38 7.49 11.22
N PRO A 152 -5.69 7.57 11.51
CA PRO A 152 -6.55 6.40 11.66
C PRO A 152 -6.78 5.66 10.34
N ILE A 153 -6.95 4.32 10.43
CA ILE A 153 -7.25 3.47 9.28
C ILE A 153 -8.75 3.18 9.24
N LEU A 154 -9.38 3.47 8.12
CA LEU A 154 -10.77 3.16 7.83
C LEU A 154 -10.86 1.87 7.01
N GLU A 155 -10.58 0.74 7.64
CA GLU A 155 -10.52 -0.58 7.00
C GLU A 155 -11.82 -0.96 6.29
N LYS A 156 -12.96 -0.59 6.88
CA LYS A 156 -14.29 -0.97 6.40
C LYS A 156 -14.92 0.02 5.44
N ALA A 157 -14.24 1.09 5.05
CA ALA A 157 -14.80 2.09 4.14
C ALA A 157 -15.12 1.51 2.75
N LEU A 158 -14.25 0.64 2.25
CA LEU A 158 -14.41 -0.02 0.95
C LEU A 158 -14.51 -1.55 1.09
N GLN A 159 -15.30 -2.15 0.22
CA GLN A 159 -15.34 -3.60 0.00
C GLN A 159 -15.08 -3.92 -1.47
N ARG A 160 -14.25 -4.91 -1.74
CA ARG A 160 -14.08 -5.43 -3.09
C ARG A 160 -15.21 -6.39 -3.43
N VAL A 161 -15.90 -6.12 -4.52
CA VAL A 161 -17.02 -6.93 -5.01
C VAL A 161 -16.48 -7.93 -6.04
N THR A 162 -16.88 -9.20 -5.90
CA THR A 162 -16.58 -10.24 -6.91
C THR A 162 -17.80 -10.39 -7.81
N PHE A 163 -17.69 -10.00 -9.07
CA PHE A 163 -18.74 -10.29 -10.04
C PHE A 163 -18.58 -11.75 -10.48
N HIS A 164 -19.53 -12.60 -10.13
CA HIS A 164 -19.72 -13.90 -10.73
C HIS A 164 -20.53 -13.75 -12.02
N GLY A 165 -19.95 -13.11 -13.04
CA GLY A 165 -20.49 -13.17 -14.39
C GLY A 165 -20.30 -14.57 -14.96
N SER A 166 -21.32 -15.16 -15.56
CA SER A 166 -21.25 -16.46 -16.25
C SER A 166 -20.13 -16.44 -17.29
N GLN A 167 -19.33 -17.52 -17.34
CA GLN A 167 -18.14 -17.67 -18.18
C GLN A 167 -18.45 -17.82 -19.70
N THR A 168 -19.61 -17.42 -20.17
CA THR A 168 -20.00 -17.47 -21.56
C THR A 168 -19.88 -16.11 -22.21
N GLN A 169 -18.89 -15.99 -23.09
CA GLN A 169 -18.54 -14.89 -23.97
C GLN A 169 -17.59 -13.83 -23.35
N LYS A 170 -16.30 -14.02 -23.70
CA LYS A 170 -15.20 -13.09 -23.40
C LYS A 170 -15.15 -12.03 -24.48
N ASP A 171 -15.90 -10.95 -24.35
CA ASP A 171 -15.68 -9.77 -25.15
C ASP A 171 -14.74 -8.79 -24.43
N HIS A 172 -13.81 -8.23 -25.18
CA HIS A 172 -12.77 -7.29 -24.73
C HIS A 172 -13.36 -6.04 -24.05
N TRP A 173 -14.61 -5.70 -24.34
CA TRP A 173 -15.38 -4.59 -23.75
C TRP A 173 -15.81 -4.86 -22.30
N GLN A 174 -16.12 -6.10 -21.94
CA GLN A 174 -16.53 -6.46 -20.57
C GLN A 174 -15.39 -6.40 -19.52
N ARG A 175 -14.12 -6.34 -19.96
CA ARG A 175 -13.00 -6.16 -19.03
C ARG A 175 -12.97 -4.76 -18.43
N ASN A 176 -13.35 -3.73 -19.16
CA ASN A 176 -13.38 -2.35 -18.67
C ASN A 176 -14.55 -2.13 -17.71
N GLU A 177 -15.76 -2.62 -18.03
CA GLU A 177 -16.93 -2.52 -17.13
C GLU A 177 -16.74 -3.29 -15.80
N ASN A 178 -16.03 -4.44 -15.83
CA ASN A 178 -15.74 -5.20 -14.61
C ASN A 178 -14.73 -4.54 -13.67
N VAL A 179 -13.92 -3.61 -14.16
CA VAL A 179 -13.01 -2.81 -13.34
C VAL A 179 -13.74 -1.63 -12.72
N GLU A 180 -14.68 -1.00 -13.42
CA GLU A 180 -15.45 0.16 -12.93
C GLU A 180 -16.34 -0.16 -11.72
N LYS A 181 -16.79 -1.41 -11.57
CA LYS A 181 -17.65 -1.84 -10.45
C LYS A 181 -16.97 -2.75 -9.44
N ALA A 182 -15.62 -2.77 -9.44
CA ALA A 182 -14.85 -3.71 -8.61
C ALA A 182 -14.93 -3.41 -7.10
N PHE A 183 -15.34 -2.22 -6.71
CA PHE A 183 -15.45 -1.79 -5.32
C PHE A 183 -16.86 -1.29 -4.98
N ARG A 184 -17.16 -1.24 -3.70
CA ARG A 184 -18.37 -0.65 -3.12
C ARG A 184 -18.00 0.11 -1.85
N LEU A 185 -18.49 1.33 -1.74
CA LEU A 185 -18.49 2.08 -0.49
C LEU A 185 -19.44 1.40 0.50
N THR A 186 -18.96 1.07 1.69
CA THR A 186 -19.76 0.34 2.70
C THR A 186 -20.20 1.23 3.85
N ASP A 187 -19.45 2.29 4.14
CA ASP A 187 -19.75 3.25 5.20
C ASP A 187 -19.42 4.66 4.71
N SER A 188 -20.44 5.33 4.18
CA SER A 188 -20.32 6.72 3.70
C SER A 188 -20.18 7.72 4.86
N SER A 189 -20.69 7.39 6.03
CA SER A 189 -20.66 8.30 7.18
C SER A 189 -19.25 8.41 7.77
N SER A 190 -18.48 7.31 7.76
CA SER A 190 -17.11 7.32 8.28
C SER A 190 -16.12 8.10 7.44
N ILE A 191 -16.44 8.34 6.15
CA ILE A 191 -15.54 9.05 5.22
C ILE A 191 -15.98 10.48 4.91
N ALA A 192 -17.14 10.91 5.37
CA ALA A 192 -17.66 12.25 5.11
C ALA A 192 -16.69 13.33 5.63
N GLY A 193 -16.34 14.29 4.77
CA GLY A 193 -15.40 15.37 5.08
C GLY A 193 -13.93 14.95 5.25
N GLN A 194 -13.59 13.68 5.02
CA GLN A 194 -12.21 13.20 5.19
C GLN A 194 -11.33 13.55 4.00
N HIS A 195 -10.06 13.84 4.29
CA HIS A 195 -8.98 13.83 3.31
C HIS A 195 -8.27 12.48 3.41
N ILE A 196 -8.51 11.61 2.44
CA ILE A 196 -8.17 10.19 2.50
C ILE A 196 -6.86 9.90 1.76
N LEU A 197 -5.96 9.19 2.43
CA LEU A 197 -4.82 8.52 1.80
C LEU A 197 -5.24 7.12 1.35
N LEU A 198 -5.39 6.90 0.05
CA LEU A 198 -5.69 5.59 -0.52
C LEU A 198 -4.38 4.81 -0.77
N ILE A 199 -4.25 3.61 -0.20
CA ILE A 199 -3.02 2.80 -0.22
C ILE A 199 -3.22 1.52 -1.04
N ASP A 200 -2.28 1.26 -1.96
CA ASP A 200 -2.13 -0.03 -2.64
C ASP A 200 -0.65 -0.49 -2.62
N ASP A 201 -0.41 -1.80 -2.81
CA ASP A 201 0.93 -2.41 -2.79
C ASP A 201 1.71 -2.21 -4.09
N ILE A 202 1.05 -2.20 -5.23
CA ILE A 202 1.64 -1.97 -6.56
C ILE A 202 0.67 -1.18 -7.42
N ILE A 203 1.20 -0.17 -8.10
CA ILE A 203 0.49 0.60 -9.12
C ILE A 203 1.10 0.28 -10.48
N THR A 204 0.26 -0.11 -11.45
CA THR A 204 0.64 -0.32 -12.85
C THR A 204 -0.10 0.67 -13.75
N SER A 205 -1.28 0.32 -14.24
CA SER A 205 -2.16 1.22 -15.01
C SER A 205 -2.98 2.17 -14.14
N GLY A 206 -2.95 2.02 -12.82
CA GLY A 206 -3.78 2.80 -11.90
C GLY A 206 -5.26 2.39 -11.84
N ALA A 207 -5.73 1.49 -12.68
CA ALA A 207 -7.15 1.14 -12.79
C ALA A 207 -7.80 0.69 -11.45
N THR A 208 -7.07 -0.03 -10.62
CA THR A 208 -7.53 -0.44 -9.27
C THR A 208 -7.79 0.78 -8.40
N LEU A 209 -6.84 1.73 -8.36
CA LEU A 209 -6.97 2.96 -7.57
C LEU A 209 -8.06 3.88 -8.11
N VAL A 210 -8.19 3.99 -9.44
CA VAL A 210 -9.28 4.77 -10.07
C VAL A 210 -10.64 4.24 -9.62
N SER A 211 -10.87 2.94 -9.74
CA SER A 211 -12.15 2.33 -9.35
C SER A 211 -12.43 2.45 -7.84
N ALA A 212 -11.41 2.29 -6.99
CA ALA A 212 -11.55 2.48 -5.54
C ALA A 212 -11.82 3.95 -5.18
N ALA A 213 -11.11 4.87 -5.81
CA ALA A 213 -11.26 6.31 -5.61
C ALA A 213 -12.63 6.82 -6.04
N GLN A 214 -13.15 6.37 -7.19
CA GLN A 214 -14.49 6.72 -7.66
C GLN A 214 -15.58 6.31 -6.67
N GLU A 215 -15.42 5.18 -5.97
CA GLU A 215 -16.35 4.79 -4.92
C GLU A 215 -16.23 5.67 -3.67
N LEU A 216 -15.00 6.01 -3.24
CA LEU A 216 -14.78 6.91 -2.09
C LEU A 216 -15.31 8.32 -2.35
N LEU A 217 -15.15 8.83 -3.58
CA LEU A 217 -15.63 10.16 -3.98
C LEU A 217 -17.16 10.29 -4.02
N LYS A 218 -17.91 9.19 -3.83
CA LYS A 218 -19.37 9.25 -3.57
C LYS A 218 -19.71 9.74 -2.16
N GLY A 219 -18.73 9.72 -1.24
CA GLY A 219 -18.88 10.32 0.09
C GLY A 219 -18.96 11.83 0.03
N GLU A 220 -19.68 12.43 0.98
CA GLU A 220 -19.85 13.87 1.04
C GLU A 220 -18.53 14.58 1.41
N ASN A 221 -18.10 15.55 0.59
CA ASN A 221 -16.89 16.37 0.81
C ASN A 221 -15.59 15.55 1.03
N VAL A 222 -15.46 14.39 0.39
CA VAL A 222 -14.25 13.58 0.43
C VAL A 222 -13.18 14.16 -0.49
N LYS A 223 -11.91 14.19 -0.02
CA LYS A 223 -10.70 14.50 -0.81
C LYS A 223 -9.78 13.29 -0.83
N LEU A 224 -8.98 13.18 -1.91
CA LEU A 224 -7.98 12.11 -2.10
C LEU A 224 -6.60 12.69 -2.37
#